data_2007ee4309477ef01def8986c2ef63a7
#
_entry.id   2007ee4309477ef01def8986c2ef63a7
#
_cell.length_a   1.000
_cell.length_b   1.000
_cell.length_c   1.000
_cell.angle_alpha   90.00
_cell.angle_beta   90.00
_cell.angle_gamma   90.00
#
_symmetry.space_group_name_H-M   'P 1'
#
loop_
_entity.id
_entity.type
_entity.pdbx_description
1 polymer ?
#
loop_
_entity_poly.entity_id
_entity_poly.type
_entity_poly.pdbx_seq_one_letter_code
_entity_poly.pdbx_strand_id
1 'polypeptide(L)'
;YYEWVLEWAGEWLRVLKPGASTFVFAGRRLSPRCICAFEDSGFTFKDMIAWNKGKAPHRAQRLSVVYERREDMVSAEKWAGWKLGNLRPVFEPILWFQKPYKVGGTLADNMLDYEVGAYNEHIFKNYGLEPNNTIFMEPNISDTGLHPTQKPLNLMKLLIELTTSENHIVLDPFCGSGTTLAAATLLNRLYIGMEQDETFYNTAIKRLDEITKERQMTLFA
;
A
#
# COMPACT_ATOMS: atom_id res chain seq x y z
N TYR A 1 -6.23 -2.12 18.08
CA TYR A 1 -5.54 -2.12 16.78
C TYR A 1 -4.21 -2.90 16.83
N TYR A 2 -3.38 -2.66 17.86
CA TYR A 2 -2.12 -3.38 18.05
C TYR A 2 -2.37 -4.89 18.17
N GLU A 3 -3.22 -5.33 19.10
CA GLU A 3 -3.60 -6.72 19.32
C GLU A 3 -4.15 -7.36 18.03
N TRP A 4 -5.05 -6.67 17.34
CA TRP A 4 -5.61 -7.12 16.08
C TRP A 4 -4.54 -7.34 15.00
N VAL A 5 -3.52 -6.46 14.94
CA VAL A 5 -2.39 -6.65 14.01
C VAL A 5 -1.56 -7.88 14.37
N LEU A 6 -1.30 -8.12 15.67
CA LEU A 6 -0.56 -9.29 16.14
C LEU A 6 -1.21 -10.61 15.72
N GLU A 7 -2.55 -10.68 15.75
CA GLU A 7 -3.30 -11.90 15.41
C GLU A 7 -2.98 -12.42 14.01
N TRP A 8 -2.89 -11.54 13.02
CA TRP A 8 -2.65 -11.96 11.65
C TRP A 8 -1.20 -11.81 11.18
N ALA A 9 -0.40 -10.93 11.79
CA ALA A 9 1.02 -10.76 11.42
C ALA A 9 1.83 -12.03 11.67
N GLY A 10 1.54 -12.77 12.76
CA GLY A 10 2.15 -14.08 13.05
C GLY A 10 1.87 -15.11 11.96
N GLU A 11 0.66 -15.13 11.39
CA GLU A 11 0.30 -16.04 10.30
C GLU A 11 1.03 -15.66 9.00
N TRP A 12 1.20 -14.36 8.73
CA TRP A 12 2.02 -13.93 7.58
C TRP A 12 3.47 -14.35 7.74
N LEU A 13 4.02 -14.17 8.94
CA LEU A 13 5.37 -14.63 9.24
C LEU A 13 5.53 -16.13 8.97
N ARG A 14 4.51 -16.94 9.27
CA ARG A 14 4.52 -18.39 9.05
C ARG A 14 4.56 -18.76 7.57
N VAL A 15 3.76 -18.12 6.71
CA VAL A 15 3.57 -18.54 5.32
C VAL A 15 4.55 -17.91 4.33
N LEU A 16 5.15 -16.76 4.65
CA LEU A 16 6.09 -16.09 3.78
C LEU A 16 7.43 -16.85 3.68
N LYS A 17 8.10 -16.73 2.54
CA LYS A 17 9.50 -17.18 2.39
C LYS A 17 10.43 -16.38 3.29
N PRO A 18 11.52 -16.96 3.82
CA PRO A 18 12.57 -16.18 4.47
C PRO A 18 13.04 -15.02 3.58
N GLY A 19 13.22 -13.83 4.13
CA GLY A 19 13.61 -12.64 3.38
C GLY A 19 12.48 -11.95 2.60
N ALA A 20 11.27 -12.52 2.54
CA ALA A 20 10.14 -11.92 1.80
C ALA A 20 9.75 -10.54 2.33
N SER A 21 9.40 -9.65 1.41
CA SER A 21 8.92 -8.30 1.71
C SER A 21 7.43 -8.27 1.99
N THR A 22 7.02 -7.41 2.91
CA THR A 22 5.62 -7.13 3.24
C THR A 22 5.39 -5.63 3.25
N PHE A 23 4.37 -5.15 2.53
CA PHE A 23 3.97 -3.75 2.49
C PHE A 23 2.62 -3.57 3.16
N VAL A 24 2.56 -2.68 4.15
CA VAL A 24 1.32 -2.38 4.88
C VAL A 24 0.94 -0.92 4.70
N PHE A 25 -0.22 -0.67 4.12
CA PHE A 25 -0.81 0.66 4.01
C PHE A 25 -1.46 1.02 5.35
N ALA A 26 -0.71 1.66 6.23
CA ALA A 26 -1.18 2.05 7.54
C ALA A 26 -1.60 3.52 7.58
N GLY A 27 -2.67 3.81 8.31
CA GLY A 27 -3.05 5.18 8.58
C GLY A 27 -1.95 5.90 9.38
N ARG A 28 -1.60 7.14 9.01
CA ARG A 28 -0.52 7.93 9.65
C ARG A 28 -0.55 7.91 11.19
N ARG A 29 -1.74 7.92 11.79
CA ARG A 29 -1.91 7.87 13.25
C ARG A 29 -1.61 6.49 13.85
N LEU A 30 -1.84 5.44 13.09
CA LEU A 30 -1.71 4.05 13.54
C LEU A 30 -0.39 3.40 13.12
N SER A 31 0.39 4.03 12.24
CA SER A 31 1.68 3.52 11.76
C SER A 31 2.63 3.10 12.88
N PRO A 32 2.85 3.89 13.97
CA PRO A 32 3.75 3.47 15.04
C PRO A 32 3.32 2.18 15.72
N ARG A 33 2.00 2.02 15.95
CA ARG A 33 1.45 0.80 16.56
C ARG A 33 1.53 -0.40 15.62
N CYS A 34 1.39 -0.18 14.32
CA CYS A 34 1.56 -1.22 13.32
C CYS A 34 3.01 -1.69 13.26
N ILE A 35 3.97 -0.76 13.29
CA ILE A 35 5.40 -1.10 13.31
C ILE A 35 5.73 -1.97 14.53
N CYS A 36 5.36 -1.52 15.74
CA CYS A 36 5.59 -2.30 16.96
C CYS A 36 4.98 -3.72 16.88
N ALA A 37 3.73 -3.83 16.40
CA ALA A 37 3.07 -5.12 16.31
C ALA A 37 3.76 -6.07 15.32
N PHE A 38 4.24 -5.57 14.18
CA PHE A 38 5.00 -6.39 13.23
C PHE A 38 6.36 -6.83 13.78
N GLU A 39 7.09 -5.92 14.43
CA GLU A 39 8.39 -6.25 15.04
C GLU A 39 8.21 -7.25 16.19
N ASP A 40 7.22 -7.06 17.05
CA ASP A 40 6.89 -7.99 18.14
C ASP A 40 6.39 -9.36 17.62
N SER A 41 5.84 -9.41 16.39
CA SER A 41 5.51 -10.66 15.70
C SER A 41 6.73 -11.36 15.10
N GLY A 42 7.91 -10.71 15.06
CA GLY A 42 9.14 -11.24 14.53
C GLY A 42 9.55 -10.76 13.14
N PHE A 43 8.85 -9.80 12.55
CA PHE A 43 9.29 -9.12 11.32
C PHE A 43 10.40 -8.11 11.63
N THR A 44 11.20 -7.78 10.61
CA THR A 44 12.14 -6.65 10.67
C THR A 44 11.52 -5.47 9.92
N PHE A 45 11.41 -4.31 10.59
CA PHE A 45 11.05 -3.07 9.91
C PHE A 45 12.21 -2.65 8.98
N LYS A 46 11.92 -2.43 7.70
CA LYS A 46 12.93 -2.13 6.69
C LYS A 46 12.94 -0.65 6.31
N ASP A 47 11.78 -0.08 5.98
CA ASP A 47 11.64 1.33 5.61
C ASP A 47 10.18 1.79 5.72
N MET A 48 9.99 3.11 5.66
CA MET A 48 8.70 3.75 5.48
C MET A 48 8.69 4.53 4.17
N ILE A 49 7.85 4.10 3.23
CA ILE A 49 7.67 4.79 1.96
C ILE A 49 6.56 5.83 2.12
N ALA A 50 6.85 7.09 1.80
CA ALA A 50 5.88 8.18 1.78
C ALA A 50 5.21 8.24 0.40
N TRP A 51 4.04 7.62 0.25
CA TRP A 51 3.26 7.75 -0.97
C TRP A 51 2.52 9.09 -0.99
N ASN A 52 2.95 10.02 -1.86
CA ASN A 52 2.31 11.31 -2.08
C ASN A 52 1.22 11.19 -3.15
N LYS A 53 -0.01 11.47 -2.76
CA LYS A 53 -1.22 11.38 -3.60
C LYS A 53 -1.48 12.65 -4.43
N GLY A 54 -0.65 13.68 -4.30
CA GLY A 54 -0.84 14.99 -4.92
C GLY A 54 -2.01 15.78 -4.33
N LYS A 55 -3.21 15.20 -4.34
CA LYS A 55 -4.45 15.85 -3.88
C LYS A 55 -5.11 15.06 -2.75
N ALA A 56 -5.66 15.78 -1.79
CA ALA A 56 -6.48 15.20 -0.73
C ALA A 56 -7.48 16.23 -0.21
N PRO A 57 -8.68 15.82 0.23
CA PRO A 57 -9.63 16.74 0.83
C PRO A 57 -9.08 17.33 2.13
N HIS A 58 -9.30 18.64 2.35
CA HIS A 58 -8.92 19.31 3.59
C HIS A 58 -10.17 19.52 4.45
N ARG A 59 -10.31 18.73 5.49
CA ARG A 59 -11.48 18.73 6.38
C ARG A 59 -11.33 19.64 7.60
N ALA A 60 -10.20 20.37 7.74
CA ALA A 60 -9.99 21.29 8.84
C ALA A 60 -10.95 22.50 8.75
N GLN A 61 -11.71 22.73 9.80
CA GLN A 61 -12.68 23.82 9.91
C GLN A 61 -11.93 25.16 10.04
N ARG A 62 -12.38 26.21 9.36
CA ARG A 62 -11.86 27.57 9.51
C ARG A 62 -12.38 28.18 10.81
N LEU A 63 -11.49 28.70 11.61
CA LEU A 63 -11.84 29.26 12.91
C LEU A 63 -12.68 30.56 12.78
N SER A 64 -12.37 31.41 11.78
CA SER A 64 -13.21 32.57 11.46
C SER A 64 -14.66 32.20 11.21
N VAL A 65 -14.93 31.16 10.38
CA VAL A 65 -16.28 30.69 10.08
C VAL A 65 -17.03 30.19 11.33
N VAL A 66 -16.29 29.65 12.29
CA VAL A 66 -16.90 29.23 13.58
C VAL A 66 -17.38 30.44 14.36
N TYR A 67 -16.56 31.50 14.44
CA TYR A 67 -16.92 32.73 15.15
C TYR A 67 -17.97 33.57 14.41
N GLU A 68 -17.93 33.66 13.09
CA GLU A 68 -19.00 34.26 12.27
C GLU A 68 -20.38 33.63 12.58
N ARG A 69 -20.45 32.30 12.70
CA ARG A 69 -21.69 31.58 13.07
C ARG A 69 -22.14 31.84 14.51
N ARG A 70 -21.27 32.37 15.36
CA ARG A 70 -21.53 32.77 16.73
C ARG A 70 -21.77 34.27 16.87
N GLU A 71 -21.83 34.98 15.71
CA GLU A 71 -22.00 36.43 15.64
C GLU A 71 -20.87 37.23 16.31
N ASP A 72 -19.70 36.60 16.53
CA ASP A 72 -18.49 37.22 17.09
C ASP A 72 -17.52 37.61 15.97
N MET A 73 -17.78 38.78 15.35
CA MET A 73 -17.01 39.27 14.23
C MET A 73 -15.58 39.67 14.62
N VAL A 74 -15.38 40.11 15.87
CA VAL A 74 -14.05 40.49 16.39
C VAL A 74 -13.15 39.27 16.43
N SER A 75 -13.63 38.17 17.01
CA SER A 75 -12.86 36.92 17.04
C SER A 75 -12.73 36.31 15.64
N ALA A 76 -13.70 36.47 14.77
CA ALA A 76 -13.62 35.98 13.38
C ALA A 76 -12.47 36.67 12.62
N GLU A 77 -12.35 37.98 12.74
CA GLU A 77 -11.26 38.75 12.14
C GLU A 77 -9.89 38.39 12.76
N LYS A 78 -9.82 38.39 14.11
CA LYS A 78 -8.59 38.05 14.86
C LYS A 78 -8.01 36.70 14.46
N TRP A 79 -8.88 35.70 14.24
CA TRP A 79 -8.48 34.34 13.92
C TRP A 79 -8.61 34.00 12.42
N ALA A 80 -8.64 35.00 11.56
CA ALA A 80 -8.62 34.79 10.12
C ALA A 80 -7.37 33.99 9.69
N GLY A 81 -7.57 33.01 8.82
CA GLY A 81 -6.50 32.11 8.35
C GLY A 81 -6.21 30.91 9.27
N TRP A 82 -6.67 30.92 10.52
CA TRP A 82 -6.51 29.79 11.44
C TRP A 82 -7.55 28.69 11.19
N LYS A 83 -7.12 27.43 11.39
CA LYS A 83 -7.96 26.23 11.20
C LYS A 83 -7.88 25.30 12.38
N LEU A 84 -9.04 24.66 12.67
CA LEU A 84 -9.15 23.59 13.67
C LEU A 84 -8.92 22.24 12.99
N GLY A 85 -7.98 21.46 13.50
CA GLY A 85 -7.70 20.11 12.99
C GLY A 85 -6.32 19.96 12.38
N ASN A 86 -6.17 18.89 11.58
CA ASN A 86 -4.88 18.50 11.01
C ASN A 86 -4.60 19.17 9.67
N LEU A 87 -3.35 19.17 9.25
CA LEU A 87 -2.95 19.53 7.90
C LEU A 87 -3.59 18.59 6.87
N ARG A 88 -3.65 19.03 5.61
CA ARG A 88 -4.15 18.23 4.49
C ARG A 88 -3.34 16.94 4.36
N PRO A 89 -3.99 15.76 4.34
CA PRO A 89 -3.31 14.47 4.35
C PRO A 89 -2.86 14.04 2.94
N VAL A 90 -1.89 14.71 2.36
CA VAL A 90 -1.42 14.45 0.98
C VAL A 90 -0.55 13.20 0.86
N PHE A 91 0.01 12.68 1.95
CA PHE A 91 0.76 11.43 1.91
C PHE A 91 0.12 10.33 2.74
N GLU A 92 0.35 9.09 2.33
CA GLU A 92 0.00 7.87 3.05
C GLU A 92 1.28 7.05 3.26
N PRO A 93 1.59 6.62 4.51
CA PRO A 93 2.75 5.79 4.76
C PRO A 93 2.49 4.37 4.30
N ILE A 94 3.46 3.80 3.59
CA ILE A 94 3.54 2.39 3.28
C ILE A 94 4.69 1.83 4.12
N LEU A 95 4.37 0.98 5.06
CA LEU A 95 5.34 0.37 5.95
C LEU A 95 5.93 -0.86 5.27
N TRP A 96 7.23 -0.89 5.12
CA TRP A 96 7.94 -1.99 4.51
C TRP A 96 8.63 -2.84 5.56
N PHE A 97 8.22 -4.10 5.64
CA PHE A 97 8.81 -5.10 6.54
C PHE A 97 9.45 -6.23 5.74
N GLN A 98 10.33 -6.96 6.39
CA GLN A 98 10.97 -8.14 5.86
C GLN A 98 10.85 -9.29 6.85
N LYS A 99 10.46 -10.48 6.36
CA LYS A 99 10.60 -11.70 7.17
C LYS A 99 12.07 -11.98 7.39
N PRO A 100 12.53 -12.26 8.63
CA PRO A 100 13.90 -12.66 8.90
C PRO A 100 14.32 -13.86 8.05
N TYR A 101 15.58 -13.88 7.67
CA TYR A 101 16.22 -14.99 7.00
C TYR A 101 17.17 -15.74 7.96
N LYS A 102 17.84 -16.79 7.47
CA LYS A 102 18.64 -17.69 8.29
C LYS A 102 19.69 -16.93 9.11
N VAL A 103 19.73 -17.19 10.42
CA VAL A 103 20.76 -16.65 11.31
C VAL A 103 22.15 -17.13 10.85
N GLY A 104 23.10 -16.19 10.75
CA GLY A 104 24.46 -16.47 10.26
C GLY A 104 24.58 -16.54 8.74
N GLY A 105 23.49 -16.42 7.97
CA GLY A 105 23.50 -16.24 6.53
C GLY A 105 23.52 -14.77 6.13
N THR A 106 23.78 -14.49 4.85
CA THR A 106 23.65 -13.15 4.26
C THR A 106 22.36 -13.03 3.45
N LEU A 107 21.94 -11.79 3.18
CA LEU A 107 20.81 -11.54 2.28
C LEU A 107 21.14 -12.00 0.84
N ALA A 108 22.41 -11.96 0.43
CA ALA A 108 22.85 -12.49 -0.85
C ALA A 108 22.65 -14.01 -0.95
N ASP A 109 22.98 -14.77 0.11
CA ASP A 109 22.69 -16.19 0.16
C ASP A 109 21.20 -16.47 0.10
N ASN A 110 20.39 -15.67 0.82
CA ASN A 110 18.93 -15.79 0.79
C ASN A 110 18.35 -15.55 -0.61
N MET A 111 18.94 -14.62 -1.40
CA MET A 111 18.54 -14.39 -2.79
C MET A 111 18.83 -15.60 -3.68
N LEU A 112 19.92 -16.35 -3.42
CA LEU A 112 20.23 -17.59 -4.16
C LEU A 112 19.27 -18.73 -3.79
N ASP A 113 18.91 -18.83 -2.50
CA ASP A 113 18.09 -19.93 -1.99
C ASP A 113 16.58 -19.73 -2.26
N TYR A 114 16.08 -18.49 -2.18
CA TYR A 114 14.64 -18.19 -2.18
C TYR A 114 14.21 -17.17 -3.24
N GLU A 115 15.15 -16.48 -3.89
CA GLU A 115 14.93 -15.42 -4.90
C GLU A 115 14.15 -14.20 -4.35
N VAL A 116 14.19 -13.98 -3.03
CA VAL A 116 13.53 -12.85 -2.33
C VAL A 116 14.45 -12.23 -1.30
N GLY A 117 14.23 -10.94 -0.98
CA GLY A 117 14.95 -10.22 0.07
C GLY A 117 15.61 -8.92 -0.39
N ALA A 118 16.13 -8.88 -1.60
CA ALA A 118 16.62 -7.65 -2.22
C ALA A 118 15.48 -6.88 -2.93
N TYR A 119 15.79 -5.70 -3.42
CA TYR A 119 14.89 -4.91 -4.27
C TYR A 119 15.60 -4.51 -5.57
N ASN A 120 14.81 -4.34 -6.63
CA ASN A 120 15.27 -3.94 -7.94
C ASN A 120 15.06 -2.43 -8.13
N GLU A 121 16.10 -1.61 -7.92
CA GLU A 121 16.00 -0.15 -8.06
C GLU A 121 15.74 0.31 -9.50
N HIS A 122 16.08 -0.50 -10.51
CA HIS A 122 15.87 -0.12 -11.91
C HIS A 122 14.39 0.05 -12.27
N ILE A 123 13.48 -0.55 -11.50
CA ILE A 123 12.04 -0.48 -11.70
C ILE A 123 11.52 0.96 -11.61
N PHE A 124 12.10 1.80 -10.75
CA PHE A 124 11.68 3.19 -10.60
C PHE A 124 11.69 3.97 -11.93
N LYS A 125 12.66 3.69 -12.81
CA LYS A 125 12.75 4.32 -14.15
C LYS A 125 11.52 4.05 -15.02
N ASN A 126 10.92 2.86 -14.91
CA ASN A 126 9.75 2.47 -15.69
C ASN A 126 8.52 3.33 -15.32
N TYR A 127 8.54 3.95 -14.14
CA TYR A 127 7.48 4.82 -13.63
C TYR A 127 7.88 6.30 -13.64
N GLY A 128 9.03 6.66 -14.19
CA GLY A 128 9.53 8.04 -14.20
C GLY A 128 9.85 8.57 -12.80
N LEU A 129 10.28 7.68 -11.90
CA LEU A 129 10.58 7.99 -10.50
C LEU A 129 12.08 7.79 -10.20
N GLU A 130 12.56 8.51 -9.20
CA GLU A 130 13.87 8.28 -8.60
C GLU A 130 13.80 7.17 -7.54
N PRO A 131 14.86 6.33 -7.37
CA PRO A 131 14.89 5.26 -6.40
C PRO A 131 15.08 5.80 -4.96
N ASN A 132 14.01 6.29 -4.37
CA ASN A 132 13.98 6.77 -2.99
C ASN A 132 12.66 6.40 -2.31
N ASN A 133 12.53 6.67 -1.02
CA ASN A 133 11.36 6.32 -0.24
C ASN A 133 10.23 7.37 -0.29
N THR A 134 10.24 8.28 -1.25
CA THR A 134 9.13 9.20 -1.51
C THR A 134 8.59 8.96 -2.91
N ILE A 135 7.39 8.42 -3.01
CA ILE A 135 6.73 8.09 -4.27
C ILE A 135 5.62 9.11 -4.54
N PHE A 136 5.73 9.86 -5.64
CA PHE A 136 4.64 10.68 -6.14
C PHE A 136 3.87 9.91 -7.21
N MET A 137 2.62 9.54 -6.91
CA MET A 137 1.77 8.81 -7.84
C MET A 137 0.30 9.15 -7.60
N GLU A 138 -0.32 9.84 -8.53
CA GLU A 138 -1.75 10.13 -8.48
C GLU A 138 -2.57 8.90 -8.86
N PRO A 139 -3.74 8.70 -8.23
CA PRO A 139 -4.69 7.68 -8.68
C PRO A 139 -5.14 7.97 -10.12
N ASN A 140 -5.14 6.95 -10.97
CA ASN A 140 -5.70 7.08 -12.31
C ASN A 140 -7.23 7.12 -12.22
N ILE A 141 -7.87 8.08 -12.88
CA ILE A 141 -9.33 8.29 -12.83
C ILE A 141 -10.08 7.05 -13.34
N SER A 142 -9.56 6.38 -14.36
CA SER A 142 -10.16 5.16 -14.93
C SER A 142 -10.09 3.94 -14.01
N ASP A 143 -9.24 3.99 -12.98
CA ASP A 143 -9.00 2.87 -12.04
C ASP A 143 -9.46 3.24 -10.62
N THR A 144 -10.50 4.06 -10.49
CA THR A 144 -11.05 4.48 -9.19
C THR A 144 -12.53 4.10 -9.07
N GLY A 145 -13.00 3.97 -7.83
CA GLY A 145 -14.44 3.82 -7.55
C GLY A 145 -14.92 2.39 -7.28
N LEU A 146 -14.08 1.37 -7.45
CA LEU A 146 -14.45 -0.02 -7.16
C LEU A 146 -14.41 -0.36 -5.66
N HIS A 147 -13.66 0.42 -4.88
CA HIS A 147 -13.54 0.26 -3.43
C HIS A 147 -13.18 1.60 -2.75
N PRO A 148 -13.71 1.92 -1.55
CA PRO A 148 -13.47 3.21 -0.87
C PRO A 148 -12.00 3.52 -0.59
N THR A 149 -11.17 2.49 -0.40
CA THR A 149 -9.74 2.60 -0.12
C THR A 149 -8.86 2.01 -1.21
N GLN A 150 -9.38 1.90 -2.43
CA GLN A 150 -8.66 1.37 -3.58
C GLN A 150 -7.33 2.08 -3.80
N LYS A 151 -6.28 1.30 -4.03
CA LYS A 151 -4.94 1.81 -4.34
C LYS A 151 -4.74 1.94 -5.85
N PRO A 152 -3.90 2.89 -6.32
CA PRO A 152 -3.58 2.98 -7.73
C PRO A 152 -2.93 1.72 -8.26
N LEU A 153 -3.35 1.24 -9.43
CA LEU A 153 -2.80 0.04 -10.05
C LEU A 153 -1.28 0.14 -10.27
N ASN A 154 -0.81 1.30 -10.75
CA ASN A 154 0.62 1.53 -10.99
C ASN A 154 1.44 1.52 -9.69
N LEU A 155 0.89 1.98 -8.57
CA LEU A 155 1.56 1.88 -7.26
C LEU A 155 1.72 0.42 -6.84
N MET A 156 0.67 -0.38 -6.99
CA MET A 156 0.76 -1.82 -6.66
C MET A 156 1.72 -2.54 -7.60
N LYS A 157 1.73 -2.21 -8.89
CA LYS A 157 2.71 -2.74 -9.85
C LYS A 157 4.14 -2.41 -9.44
N LEU A 158 4.43 -1.14 -9.12
CA LEU A 158 5.75 -0.72 -8.64
C LEU A 158 6.22 -1.54 -7.43
N LEU A 159 5.38 -1.66 -6.39
CA LEU A 159 5.75 -2.40 -5.16
C LEU A 159 5.99 -3.90 -5.42
N ILE A 160 5.20 -4.50 -6.30
CA ILE A 160 5.36 -5.90 -6.71
C ILE A 160 6.66 -6.09 -7.50
N GLU A 161 6.91 -5.29 -8.54
CA GLU A 161 8.13 -5.39 -9.35
C GLU A 161 9.39 -5.08 -8.54
N LEU A 162 9.28 -4.17 -7.56
CA LEU A 162 10.39 -3.80 -6.68
C LEU A 162 10.97 -5.00 -5.92
N THR A 163 10.13 -5.96 -5.54
CA THR A 163 10.53 -7.02 -4.59
C THR A 163 10.26 -8.45 -5.07
N THR A 164 9.76 -8.62 -6.30
CA THR A 164 9.44 -9.94 -6.86
C THR A 164 9.92 -10.08 -8.31
N SER A 165 10.18 -11.32 -8.72
CA SER A 165 10.37 -11.72 -10.12
C SER A 165 9.11 -12.36 -10.71
N GLU A 166 9.08 -12.59 -12.02
CA GLU A 166 8.00 -13.34 -12.67
C GLU A 166 7.80 -14.72 -12.03
N ASN A 167 6.58 -15.20 -12.02
CA ASN A 167 6.14 -16.47 -11.39
C ASN A 167 6.25 -16.50 -9.84
N HIS A 168 6.70 -15.44 -9.18
CA HIS A 168 6.58 -15.37 -7.72
C HIS A 168 5.12 -15.22 -7.30
N ILE A 169 4.81 -15.67 -6.07
CA ILE A 169 3.47 -15.57 -5.49
C ILE A 169 3.36 -14.27 -4.70
N VAL A 170 2.34 -13.48 -5.02
CA VAL A 170 1.93 -12.27 -4.29
C VAL A 170 0.71 -12.62 -3.43
N LEU A 171 0.81 -12.39 -2.14
CA LEU A 171 -0.28 -12.61 -1.18
C LEU A 171 -0.90 -11.28 -0.76
N ASP A 172 -2.22 -11.15 -0.89
CA ASP A 172 -2.99 -10.02 -0.35
C ASP A 172 -4.22 -10.53 0.42
N PRO A 173 -4.13 -10.66 1.75
CA PRO A 173 -5.23 -11.16 2.57
C PRO A 173 -6.34 -10.13 2.85
N PHE A 174 -6.23 -8.92 2.32
CA PHE A 174 -7.23 -7.84 2.41
C PHE A 174 -7.44 -7.19 1.05
N CYS A 175 -7.66 -8.02 -0.01
CA CYS A 175 -7.50 -7.60 -1.39
C CYS A 175 -8.60 -6.64 -1.90
N GLY A 176 -9.71 -6.47 -1.17
CA GLY A 176 -10.80 -5.57 -1.57
C GLY A 176 -11.27 -5.83 -3.00
N SER A 177 -11.24 -4.81 -3.85
CA SER A 177 -11.56 -4.92 -5.30
C SER A 177 -10.44 -5.53 -6.16
N GLY A 178 -9.42 -6.17 -5.55
CA GLY A 178 -8.40 -6.96 -6.24
C GLY A 178 -7.32 -6.17 -6.96
N THR A 179 -6.98 -4.95 -6.57
CA THR A 179 -5.95 -4.15 -7.27
C THR A 179 -4.57 -4.82 -7.23
N THR A 180 -4.18 -5.40 -6.10
CA THR A 180 -2.93 -6.15 -5.96
C THR A 180 -2.91 -7.36 -6.88
N LEU A 181 -4.02 -8.09 -6.95
CA LEU A 181 -4.16 -9.30 -7.77
C LEU A 181 -4.13 -8.95 -9.27
N ALA A 182 -4.81 -7.86 -9.66
CA ALA A 182 -4.76 -7.32 -11.01
C ALA A 182 -3.34 -6.92 -11.41
N ALA A 183 -2.61 -6.23 -10.52
CA ALA A 183 -1.21 -5.87 -10.74
C ALA A 183 -0.32 -7.11 -10.90
N ALA A 184 -0.47 -8.11 -10.03
CA ALA A 184 0.25 -9.37 -10.10
C ALA A 184 -0.01 -10.10 -11.44
N THR A 185 -1.28 -10.19 -11.87
CA THR A 185 -1.67 -10.78 -13.16
C THR A 185 -0.99 -10.07 -14.33
N LEU A 186 -1.03 -8.75 -14.37
CA LEU A 186 -0.44 -7.96 -15.45
C LEU A 186 1.09 -8.07 -15.52
N LEU A 187 1.71 -8.43 -14.42
CA LEU A 187 3.16 -8.56 -14.27
C LEU A 187 3.66 -10.02 -14.35
N ASN A 188 2.85 -10.99 -14.74
CA ASN A 188 3.18 -12.42 -14.77
C ASN A 188 3.57 -12.99 -13.39
N ARG A 189 2.99 -12.49 -12.31
CA ARG A 189 3.11 -13.07 -10.96
C ARG A 189 1.88 -13.91 -10.67
N LEU A 190 2.07 -14.98 -9.91
CA LEU A 190 0.98 -15.73 -9.30
C LEU A 190 0.43 -14.93 -8.12
N TYR A 191 -0.81 -15.17 -7.73
CA TYR A 191 -1.40 -14.45 -6.60
C TYR A 191 -2.31 -15.34 -5.75
N ILE A 192 -2.43 -14.96 -4.49
CA ILE A 192 -3.43 -15.45 -3.55
C ILE A 192 -4.08 -14.22 -2.93
N GLY A 193 -5.40 -14.06 -3.07
CA GLY A 193 -6.17 -12.98 -2.49
C GLY A 193 -7.25 -13.49 -1.56
N MET A 194 -7.54 -12.73 -0.50
CA MET A 194 -8.63 -13.00 0.42
C MET A 194 -9.45 -11.74 0.61
N GLU A 195 -10.77 -11.86 0.59
CA GLU A 195 -11.71 -10.78 0.87
C GLU A 195 -12.95 -11.39 1.54
N GLN A 196 -13.36 -10.80 2.67
CA GLN A 196 -14.51 -11.30 3.43
C GLN A 196 -15.85 -10.71 2.98
N ASP A 197 -15.82 -9.52 2.34
CA ASP A 197 -17.02 -8.89 1.80
C ASP A 197 -17.32 -9.49 0.42
N GLU A 198 -18.47 -10.14 0.28
CA GLU A 198 -18.88 -10.82 -0.95
C GLU A 198 -18.98 -9.86 -2.15
N THR A 199 -19.39 -8.61 -1.93
CA THR A 199 -19.51 -7.60 -2.99
C THR A 199 -18.14 -7.25 -3.57
N PHE A 200 -17.15 -7.02 -2.69
CA PHE A 200 -15.79 -6.73 -3.12
C PHE A 200 -15.10 -7.96 -3.69
N TYR A 201 -15.33 -9.13 -3.12
CA TYR A 201 -14.85 -10.39 -3.69
C TYR A 201 -15.34 -10.59 -5.13
N ASN A 202 -16.64 -10.45 -5.38
CA ASN A 202 -17.21 -10.58 -6.73
C ASN A 202 -16.68 -9.50 -7.69
N THR A 203 -16.43 -8.29 -7.21
CA THR A 203 -15.80 -7.21 -7.97
C THR A 203 -14.37 -7.59 -8.37
N ALA A 204 -13.60 -8.17 -7.45
CA ALA A 204 -12.23 -8.62 -7.73
C ALA A 204 -12.21 -9.73 -8.78
N ILE A 205 -13.07 -10.75 -8.66
CA ILE A 205 -13.18 -11.84 -9.63
C ILE A 205 -13.51 -11.31 -11.03
N LYS A 206 -14.52 -10.44 -11.15
CA LYS A 206 -14.89 -9.86 -12.44
C LYS A 206 -13.74 -9.10 -13.09
N ARG A 207 -13.03 -8.28 -12.30
CA ARG A 207 -11.85 -7.51 -12.77
C ARG A 207 -10.74 -8.43 -13.28
N LEU A 208 -10.45 -9.50 -12.56
CA LEU A 208 -9.42 -10.47 -12.96
C LEU A 208 -9.79 -11.22 -14.23
N ASP A 209 -11.05 -11.60 -14.39
CA ASP A 209 -11.55 -12.24 -15.61
C ASP A 209 -11.43 -11.33 -16.83
N GLU A 210 -11.76 -10.04 -16.69
CA GLU A 210 -11.62 -9.03 -17.74
C GLU A 210 -10.16 -8.89 -18.18
N ILE A 211 -9.23 -8.71 -17.22
CA ILE A 211 -7.79 -8.60 -17.49
C ILE A 211 -7.25 -9.86 -18.18
N THR A 212 -7.68 -11.04 -17.74
CA THR A 212 -7.23 -12.31 -18.31
C THR A 212 -7.68 -12.47 -19.75
N LYS A 213 -8.94 -12.12 -20.06
CA LYS A 213 -9.48 -12.13 -21.43
C LYS A 213 -8.76 -11.17 -22.35
N GLU A 214 -8.51 -9.93 -21.91
CA GLU A 214 -7.77 -8.92 -22.68
C GLU A 214 -6.36 -9.41 -23.02
N ARG A 215 -5.66 -10.02 -22.05
CA ARG A 215 -4.32 -10.58 -22.30
C ARG A 215 -4.35 -11.73 -23.30
N GLN A 216 -5.32 -12.62 -23.22
CA GLN A 216 -5.45 -13.71 -24.19
C GLN A 216 -5.70 -13.18 -25.60
N MET A 217 -6.58 -12.18 -25.77
CA MET A 217 -6.80 -11.56 -27.08
C MET A 217 -5.54 -10.90 -27.66
N THR A 218 -4.73 -10.27 -26.83
CA THR A 218 -3.48 -9.62 -27.26
C THR A 218 -2.40 -10.62 -27.70
N LEU A 219 -2.41 -11.85 -27.17
CA LEU A 219 -1.47 -12.92 -27.56
C LEU A 219 -1.79 -13.54 -28.93
N PHE A 220 -2.99 -13.33 -29.45
CA PHE A 220 -3.44 -13.89 -30.73
C PHE A 220 -3.66 -12.82 -31.81
N ALA A 221 -3.34 -11.55 -31.54
CA ALA A 221 -3.37 -10.43 -32.47
C ALA A 221 -1.96 -10.06 -32.96
#